data_d3cd351d7c0aece85eb1412cfbd0fdbc
#
_entry.id   d3cd351d7c0aece85eb1412cfbd0fdbc
#
_cell.length_a   1.000
_cell.length_b   1.000
_cell.length_c   1.000
_cell.angle_alpha   90.00
_cell.angle_beta   90.00
_cell.angle_gamma   90.00
#
_symmetry.space_group_name_H-M   'P 1'
#
loop_
_entity.id
_entity.type
_entity.pdbx_description
1 polymer ?
#
loop_
_entity_poly.entity_id
_entity_poly.type
_entity_poly.pdbx_seq_one_letter_code
_entity_poly.pdbx_strand_id
1 'polypeptide(L)'
;MNRINQLFSIKQKDILSIYFCAGFPTLEGTASTIKVLEKKGINMIEIGIPFSDPMADGLVIQHAATRALKNGMTLKLLFDQLKDIRKEVQIPLVLMGYLNPIMQYGFKDFCRTCRETGIDGVIIPDLPFKDYMEEYRSIAEEQDVRIIMLITPETSEERIRLI
;
A
#
# COMPACT_ATOMS: atom_id res chain seq x y z
N MET A 1 -16.63 -2.03 -7.99
CA MET A 1 -15.47 -2.84 -8.48
C MET A 1 -14.21 -2.14 -8.02
N ASN A 2 -13.29 -2.85 -7.39
CA ASN A 2 -12.01 -2.31 -6.93
C ASN A 2 -11.19 -1.75 -8.11
N ARG A 3 -10.51 -0.60 -7.92
CA ARG A 3 -9.80 0.11 -9.02
C ARG A 3 -8.62 -0.67 -9.58
N ILE A 4 -7.97 -1.53 -8.77
CA ILE A 4 -6.92 -2.43 -9.25
C ILE A 4 -7.52 -3.39 -10.28
N ASN A 5 -8.62 -4.07 -9.97
CA ASN A 5 -9.29 -4.97 -10.88
C ASN A 5 -9.76 -4.26 -12.15
N GLN A 6 -10.26 -3.03 -12.02
CA GLN A 6 -10.67 -2.22 -13.15
C GLN A 6 -9.49 -1.86 -14.05
N LEU A 7 -8.36 -1.42 -13.49
CA LEU A 7 -7.15 -1.12 -14.25
C LEU A 7 -6.70 -2.32 -15.09
N PHE A 8 -6.56 -3.48 -14.47
CA PHE A 8 -6.09 -4.69 -15.16
C PHE A 8 -7.11 -5.30 -16.13
N SER A 9 -8.41 -4.99 -16.00
CA SER A 9 -9.42 -5.39 -16.99
C SER A 9 -9.35 -4.55 -18.27
N ILE A 10 -8.91 -3.32 -18.18
CA ILE A 10 -8.83 -2.38 -19.32
C ILE A 10 -7.44 -2.41 -19.96
N LYS A 11 -6.39 -2.55 -19.17
CA LYS A 11 -5.00 -2.43 -19.61
C LYS A 11 -4.18 -3.61 -19.08
N GLN A 12 -3.61 -4.40 -19.99
CA GLN A 12 -2.83 -5.60 -19.62
C GLN A 12 -1.31 -5.42 -19.78
N LYS A 13 -0.86 -4.30 -20.36
CA LYS A 13 0.55 -3.96 -20.57
C LYS A 13 0.76 -2.46 -20.45
N ASP A 14 2.01 -2.05 -20.39
CA ASP A 14 2.42 -0.65 -20.29
C ASP A 14 1.79 0.05 -19.06
N ILE A 15 1.64 -0.68 -17.96
CA ILE A 15 1.21 -0.15 -16.67
C ILE A 15 2.44 0.31 -15.90
N LEU A 16 2.44 1.57 -15.50
CA LEU A 16 3.49 2.14 -14.65
C LEU A 16 2.94 2.36 -13.25
N SER A 17 3.53 1.67 -12.27
CA SER A 17 3.36 1.91 -10.84
C SER A 17 4.56 2.69 -10.30
N ILE A 18 4.32 3.65 -9.43
CA ILE A 18 5.36 4.42 -8.75
C ILE A 18 5.21 4.25 -7.23
N TYR A 19 6.32 3.84 -6.61
CA TYR A 19 6.46 3.80 -5.15
C TYR A 19 7.06 5.11 -4.61
N PHE A 20 6.53 5.60 -3.50
CA PHE A 20 7.18 6.62 -2.68
C PHE A 20 6.82 6.44 -1.19
N CYS A 21 7.71 6.94 -0.30
CA CYS A 21 7.49 6.86 1.14
C CYS A 21 6.65 8.05 1.63
N ALA A 22 5.55 7.78 2.32
CA ALA A 22 4.71 8.81 2.94
C ALA A 22 5.50 9.63 3.98
N GLY A 23 5.31 10.97 3.97
CA GLY A 23 6.04 11.86 4.89
C GLY A 23 7.48 12.16 4.49
N PHE A 24 7.91 11.77 3.28
CA PHE A 24 9.22 12.10 2.73
C PHE A 24 9.06 12.81 1.37
N PRO A 25 9.84 13.86 1.07
CA PRO A 25 10.84 14.50 1.94
C PRO A 25 10.22 15.39 3.04
N THR A 26 8.95 15.77 2.92
CA THR A 26 8.20 16.60 3.86
C THR A 26 6.98 15.89 4.40
N LEU A 27 6.61 16.19 5.65
CA LEU A 27 5.51 15.51 6.33
C LEU A 27 4.18 15.61 5.58
N GLU A 28 3.86 16.77 5.05
CA GLU A 28 2.57 17.07 4.40
C GLU A 28 2.55 16.75 2.90
N GLY A 29 3.66 16.25 2.35
CA GLY A 29 3.84 16.06 0.90
C GLY A 29 3.05 14.93 0.27
N THR A 30 2.49 13.99 1.06
CA THR A 30 1.90 12.74 0.55
C THR A 30 0.78 12.98 -0.45
N ALA A 31 -0.26 13.70 -0.07
CA ALA A 31 -1.43 13.92 -0.94
C ALA A 31 -1.07 14.73 -2.21
N SER A 32 -0.20 15.73 -2.10
CA SER A 32 0.24 16.51 -3.25
C SER A 32 1.06 15.67 -4.24
N THR A 33 1.93 14.78 -3.76
CA THR A 33 2.70 13.85 -4.58
C THR A 33 1.77 12.93 -5.38
N ILE A 34 0.76 12.34 -4.75
CA ILE A 34 -0.24 11.48 -5.40
C ILE A 34 -0.93 12.23 -6.56
N LYS A 35 -1.41 13.44 -6.30
CA LYS A 35 -2.10 14.27 -7.30
C LYS A 35 -1.20 14.61 -8.49
N VAL A 36 0.07 14.92 -8.23
CA VAL A 36 1.04 15.21 -9.30
C VAL A 36 1.32 13.97 -10.14
N LEU A 37 1.52 12.81 -9.51
CA LEU A 37 1.79 11.56 -10.21
C LEU A 37 0.62 11.17 -11.13
N GLU A 38 -0.62 11.25 -10.65
CA GLU A 38 -1.79 10.97 -11.48
C GLU A 38 -1.88 11.93 -12.68
N LYS A 39 -1.69 13.25 -12.46
CA LYS A 39 -1.66 14.24 -13.55
C LYS A 39 -0.59 13.98 -14.59
N LYS A 40 0.48 13.25 -14.23
CA LYS A 40 1.56 12.85 -15.15
C LYS A 40 1.28 11.51 -15.85
N GLY A 41 0.12 10.90 -15.66
CA GLY A 41 -0.30 9.70 -16.36
C GLY A 41 0.18 8.39 -15.74
N ILE A 42 0.59 8.42 -14.47
CA ILE A 42 0.90 7.20 -13.70
C ILE A 42 -0.37 6.37 -13.55
N ASN A 43 -0.27 5.06 -13.70
CA ASN A 43 -1.43 4.17 -13.70
C ASN A 43 -1.82 3.65 -12.30
N MET A 44 -0.85 3.54 -11.39
CA MET A 44 -1.03 3.06 -10.02
C MET A 44 0.05 3.67 -9.13
N ILE A 45 -0.25 3.85 -7.87
CA ILE A 45 0.70 4.41 -6.90
C ILE A 45 0.79 3.48 -5.70
N GLU A 46 2.03 3.21 -5.28
CA GLU A 46 2.36 2.49 -4.06
C GLU A 46 2.88 3.48 -3.01
N ILE A 47 2.18 3.58 -1.90
CA ILE A 47 2.47 4.52 -0.82
C ILE A 47 3.10 3.75 0.33
N GLY A 48 4.38 3.97 0.57
CA GLY A 48 5.13 3.32 1.65
C GLY A 48 4.73 3.86 3.02
N ILE A 49 4.33 2.97 3.92
CA ILE A 49 4.15 3.24 5.34
C ILE A 49 5.53 3.18 5.98
N PRO A 50 6.08 4.28 6.53
CA PRO A 50 7.41 4.24 7.11
C PRO A 50 7.45 3.36 8.37
N PHE A 51 8.52 2.58 8.49
CA PHE A 51 8.77 1.68 9.61
C PHE A 51 10.22 1.76 10.07
N SER A 52 10.46 1.60 11.37
CA SER A 52 11.79 1.73 11.99
C SER A 52 12.72 0.55 11.70
N ASP A 53 12.15 -0.64 11.49
CA ASP A 53 12.88 -1.90 11.41
C ASP A 53 12.59 -2.66 10.09
N PRO A 54 12.84 -2.03 8.92
CA PRO A 54 12.52 -2.62 7.63
C PRO A 54 13.51 -3.75 7.29
N MET A 55 13.00 -4.98 7.12
CA MET A 55 13.82 -6.16 6.83
C MET A 55 14.06 -6.39 5.34
N ALA A 56 13.15 -5.91 4.49
CA ALA A 56 13.16 -6.19 3.04
C ALA A 56 13.59 -4.98 2.19
N ASP A 57 13.72 -3.79 2.78
CA ASP A 57 13.99 -2.55 2.03
C ASP A 57 15.47 -2.30 1.81
N GLY A 58 15.81 -1.75 0.64
CA GLY A 58 17.14 -1.24 0.34
C GLY A 58 17.43 0.09 1.06
N LEU A 59 18.71 0.48 1.09
CA LEU A 59 19.20 1.65 1.83
C LEU A 59 18.46 2.96 1.51
N VAL A 60 18.05 3.16 0.26
CA VAL A 60 17.34 4.38 -0.17
C VAL A 60 15.97 4.46 0.50
N ILE A 61 15.24 3.35 0.51
CA ILE A 61 13.91 3.29 1.14
C ILE A 61 14.03 3.39 2.66
N GLN A 62 15.02 2.70 3.26
CA GLN A 62 15.30 2.81 4.71
C GLN A 62 15.59 4.26 5.12
N HIS A 63 16.40 4.98 4.32
CA HIS A 63 16.68 6.40 4.56
C HIS A 63 15.40 7.25 4.47
N ALA A 64 14.57 7.03 3.45
CA ALA A 64 13.31 7.75 3.29
C ALA A 64 12.35 7.48 4.47
N ALA A 65 12.21 6.22 4.89
CA ALA A 65 11.39 5.83 6.03
C ALA A 65 11.90 6.45 7.34
N THR A 66 13.20 6.39 7.60
CA THR A 66 13.82 7.02 8.77
C THR A 66 13.54 8.53 8.80
N ARG A 67 13.66 9.19 7.66
CA ARG A 67 13.39 10.62 7.55
C ARG A 67 11.92 10.95 7.77
N ALA A 68 11.02 10.16 7.19
CA ALA A 68 9.58 10.31 7.36
C ALA A 68 9.15 10.15 8.83
N LEU A 69 9.70 9.15 9.53
CA LEU A 69 9.47 8.98 10.98
C LEU A 69 9.98 10.17 11.79
N LYS A 70 11.17 10.68 11.46
CA LYS A 70 11.72 11.91 12.10
C LYS A 70 10.87 13.14 11.83
N ASN A 71 10.22 13.21 10.68
CA ASN A 71 9.26 14.27 10.35
C ASN A 71 7.94 14.14 11.14
N GLY A 72 7.72 13.01 11.83
CA GLY A 72 6.52 12.75 12.63
C GLY A 72 5.42 11.96 11.90
N MET A 73 5.74 11.30 10.76
CA MET A 73 4.76 10.46 10.05
C MET A 73 4.36 9.26 10.91
N THR A 74 3.07 9.02 10.96
CA THR A 74 2.43 7.85 11.57
C THR A 74 1.37 7.29 10.63
N LEU A 75 0.98 6.02 10.81
CA LEU A 75 -0.09 5.42 10.01
C LEU A 75 -1.42 6.18 10.16
N LYS A 76 -1.74 6.66 11.37
CA LYS A 76 -2.93 7.47 11.61
C LYS A 76 -2.87 8.79 10.83
N LEU A 77 -1.74 9.51 10.89
CA LEU A 77 -1.56 10.76 10.16
C LEU A 77 -1.62 10.55 8.65
N LEU A 78 -1.07 9.44 8.15
CA LEU A 78 -1.18 9.07 6.73
C LEU A 78 -2.65 8.96 6.31
N PHE A 79 -3.48 8.23 7.05
CA PHE A 79 -4.91 8.14 6.76
C PHE A 79 -5.62 9.50 6.84
N ASP A 80 -5.28 10.32 7.83
CA ASP A 80 -5.82 11.69 7.95
C ASP A 80 -5.48 12.54 6.72
N GLN A 81 -4.27 12.41 6.17
CA GLN A 81 -3.87 13.10 4.94
C GLN A 81 -4.60 12.58 3.69
N LEU A 82 -5.01 11.32 3.68
CA LEU A 82 -5.65 10.67 2.54
C LEU A 82 -7.19 10.74 2.57
N LYS A 83 -7.83 11.18 3.64
CA LYS A 83 -9.29 11.14 3.83
C LYS A 83 -10.09 11.77 2.69
N ASP A 84 -9.56 12.79 2.04
CA ASP A 84 -10.23 13.52 0.95
C ASP A 84 -9.60 13.26 -0.43
N ILE A 85 -8.62 12.36 -0.52
CA ILE A 85 -7.83 12.14 -1.73
C ILE A 85 -8.71 11.75 -2.93
N ARG A 86 -9.78 11.01 -2.70
CA ARG A 86 -10.69 10.51 -3.73
C ARG A 86 -11.58 11.56 -4.37
N LYS A 87 -11.61 12.78 -3.84
CA LYS A 87 -12.25 13.91 -4.52
C LYS A 87 -11.54 14.32 -5.80
N GLU A 88 -10.23 14.02 -5.90
CA GLU A 88 -9.38 14.45 -7.02
C GLU A 88 -8.65 13.32 -7.73
N VAL A 89 -8.43 12.17 -7.05
CA VAL A 89 -7.60 11.06 -7.54
C VAL A 89 -8.44 9.81 -7.79
N GLN A 90 -8.33 9.23 -8.99
CA GLN A 90 -9.13 8.08 -9.42
C GLN A 90 -8.32 6.80 -9.69
N ILE A 91 -6.99 6.91 -9.87
CA ILE A 91 -6.13 5.73 -10.08
C ILE A 91 -6.04 4.86 -8.83
N PRO A 92 -5.70 3.57 -8.97
CA PRO A 92 -5.46 2.68 -7.84
C PRO A 92 -4.39 3.23 -6.89
N LEU A 93 -4.68 3.19 -5.59
CA LEU A 93 -3.75 3.51 -4.52
C LEU A 93 -3.53 2.25 -3.68
N VAL A 94 -2.28 1.87 -3.52
CA VAL A 94 -1.84 0.71 -2.74
C VAL A 94 -1.00 1.20 -1.58
N LEU A 95 -1.26 0.73 -0.37
CA LEU A 95 -0.34 0.92 0.74
C LEU A 95 0.71 -0.21 0.72
N MET A 96 1.94 0.11 1.06
CA MET A 96 2.99 -0.88 1.28
C MET A 96 3.62 -0.68 2.65
N GLY A 97 3.61 -1.71 3.49
CA GLY A 97 4.15 -1.61 4.84
C GLY A 97 4.24 -2.96 5.54
N TYR A 98 4.93 -2.98 6.66
CA TYR A 98 5.18 -4.18 7.44
C TYR A 98 3.99 -4.53 8.33
N LEU A 99 3.87 -5.82 8.68
CA LEU A 99 2.74 -6.36 9.44
C LEU A 99 2.63 -5.74 10.84
N ASN A 100 3.75 -5.51 11.54
CA ASN A 100 3.73 -5.01 12.91
C ASN A 100 2.97 -3.67 13.07
N PRO A 101 3.27 -2.58 12.34
CA PRO A 101 2.49 -1.34 12.43
C PRO A 101 1.00 -1.53 12.13
N ILE A 102 0.67 -2.41 11.20
CA ILE A 102 -0.72 -2.72 10.82
C ILE A 102 -1.42 -3.45 11.97
N MET A 103 -0.75 -4.41 12.60
CA MET A 103 -1.29 -5.13 13.76
C MET A 103 -1.49 -4.23 14.98
N GLN A 104 -0.58 -3.29 15.22
CA GLN A 104 -0.73 -2.29 16.29
C GLN A 104 -1.91 -1.34 16.03
N TYR A 105 -2.21 -1.03 14.77
CA TYR A 105 -3.41 -0.27 14.41
C TYR A 105 -4.69 -1.11 14.57
N GLY A 106 -4.55 -2.43 14.48
CA GLY A 106 -5.63 -3.41 14.42
C GLY A 106 -6.01 -3.72 12.98
N PHE A 107 -5.77 -4.95 12.52
CA PHE A 107 -5.95 -5.32 11.10
C PHE A 107 -7.34 -5.01 10.55
N LYS A 108 -8.40 -5.30 11.34
CA LYS A 108 -9.79 -4.99 10.96
C LYS A 108 -10.02 -3.48 10.81
N ASP A 109 -9.55 -2.69 11.75
CA ASP A 109 -9.68 -1.23 11.71
C ASP A 109 -8.85 -0.64 10.59
N PHE A 110 -7.68 -1.19 10.32
CA PHE A 110 -6.84 -0.83 9.19
C PHE A 110 -7.55 -1.05 7.85
N CYS A 111 -8.11 -2.24 7.61
CA CYS A 111 -8.85 -2.54 6.38
C CYS A 111 -10.10 -1.64 6.23
N ARG A 112 -10.83 -1.40 7.31
CA ARG A 112 -11.96 -0.46 7.31
C ARG A 112 -11.50 0.95 6.92
N THR A 113 -10.42 1.45 7.52
CA THR A 113 -9.89 2.78 7.23
C THR A 113 -9.36 2.86 5.79
N CYS A 114 -8.73 1.80 5.28
CA CYS A 114 -8.36 1.69 3.87
C CYS A 114 -9.58 1.89 2.95
N ARG A 115 -10.69 1.21 3.24
CA ARG A 115 -11.93 1.38 2.48
C ARG A 115 -12.47 2.81 2.56
N GLU A 116 -12.55 3.38 3.75
CA GLU A 116 -13.07 4.74 3.99
C GLU A 116 -12.23 5.81 3.29
N THR A 117 -10.93 5.66 3.25
CA THR A 117 -9.99 6.56 2.54
C THR A 117 -9.84 6.22 1.06
N GLY A 118 -10.42 5.10 0.62
CA GLY A 118 -10.39 4.66 -0.76
C GLY A 118 -9.08 4.03 -1.21
N ILE A 119 -8.32 3.43 -0.30
CA ILE A 119 -7.19 2.57 -0.62
C ILE A 119 -7.71 1.26 -1.23
N ASP A 120 -7.13 0.86 -2.35
CA ASP A 120 -7.60 -0.29 -3.14
C ASP A 120 -6.90 -1.60 -2.78
N GLY A 121 -5.67 -1.53 -2.32
CA GLY A 121 -4.90 -2.72 -1.96
C GLY A 121 -3.76 -2.43 -1.00
N VAL A 122 -3.16 -3.50 -0.49
CA VAL A 122 -2.04 -3.44 0.45
C VAL A 122 -1.02 -4.51 0.11
N ILE A 123 0.25 -4.14 0.10
CA ILE A 123 1.40 -5.05 0.06
C ILE A 123 1.97 -5.14 1.48
N ILE A 124 2.01 -6.36 2.03
CA ILE A 124 2.59 -6.62 3.35
C ILE A 124 3.69 -7.69 3.16
N PRO A 125 4.96 -7.29 2.97
CA PRO A 125 6.03 -8.21 2.56
C PRO A 125 6.31 -9.34 3.55
N ASP A 126 6.05 -9.10 4.82
CA ASP A 126 6.28 -10.03 5.94
C ASP A 126 5.01 -10.75 6.44
N LEU A 127 3.90 -10.67 5.69
CA LEU A 127 2.68 -11.41 6.00
C LEU A 127 2.79 -12.86 5.47
N PRO A 128 2.81 -13.89 6.36
CA PRO A 128 2.81 -15.27 5.92
C PRO A 128 1.50 -15.61 5.22
N PHE A 129 1.59 -16.30 4.08
CA PHE A 129 0.40 -16.66 3.28
C PHE A 129 -0.60 -17.52 4.07
N LYS A 130 -0.11 -18.43 4.92
CA LYS A 130 -0.97 -19.26 5.75
C LYS A 130 -1.81 -18.40 6.70
N ASP A 131 -1.17 -17.48 7.41
CA ASP A 131 -1.84 -16.57 8.35
C ASP A 131 -2.85 -15.68 7.63
N TYR A 132 -2.47 -15.19 6.42
CA TYR A 132 -3.41 -14.46 5.57
C TYR A 132 -4.67 -15.28 5.28
N MET A 133 -4.52 -16.52 4.85
CA MET A 133 -5.66 -17.38 4.48
C MET A 133 -6.56 -17.73 5.66
N GLU A 134 -5.97 -17.97 6.84
CA GLU A 134 -6.67 -18.43 8.02
C GLU A 134 -7.31 -17.29 8.83
N GLU A 135 -6.64 -16.11 8.89
CA GLU A 135 -7.03 -15.05 9.83
C GLU A 135 -7.45 -13.74 9.14
N TYR A 136 -6.78 -13.34 8.05
CA TYR A 136 -6.89 -11.97 7.54
C TYR A 136 -7.70 -11.83 6.25
N ARG A 137 -7.80 -12.89 5.46
CA ARG A 137 -8.44 -12.87 4.14
C ARG A 137 -9.88 -12.37 4.19
N SER A 138 -10.70 -12.97 5.03
CA SER A 138 -12.11 -12.60 5.14
C SER A 138 -12.31 -11.14 5.53
N ILE A 139 -11.46 -10.63 6.43
CA ILE A 139 -11.50 -9.24 6.87
C ILE A 139 -11.18 -8.28 5.72
N ALA A 140 -10.14 -8.58 4.94
CA ALA A 140 -9.73 -7.76 3.81
C ALA A 140 -10.78 -7.79 2.67
N GLU A 141 -11.31 -8.97 2.35
CA GLU A 141 -12.35 -9.15 1.32
C GLU A 141 -13.65 -8.42 1.69
N GLU A 142 -14.09 -8.46 2.96
CA GLU A 142 -15.27 -7.73 3.44
C GLU A 142 -15.14 -6.21 3.21
N GLN A 143 -13.94 -5.68 3.31
CA GLN A 143 -13.67 -4.26 3.09
C GLN A 143 -13.28 -3.92 1.64
N ASP A 144 -13.32 -4.88 0.70
CA ASP A 144 -12.89 -4.75 -0.71
C ASP A 144 -11.43 -4.26 -0.84
N VAL A 145 -10.57 -4.60 0.10
CA VAL A 145 -9.13 -4.31 0.11
C VAL A 145 -8.37 -5.53 -0.43
N ARG A 146 -7.56 -5.35 -1.48
CA ARG A 146 -6.77 -6.43 -2.07
C ARG A 146 -5.45 -6.58 -1.33
N ILE A 147 -5.18 -7.76 -0.76
CA ILE A 147 -3.83 -8.07 -0.27
C ILE A 147 -3.03 -8.63 -1.45
N ILE A 148 -1.93 -7.96 -1.76
CA ILE A 148 -1.08 -8.28 -2.92
C ILE A 148 0.10 -9.10 -2.42
N MET A 149 0.17 -10.35 -2.87
CA MET A 149 1.27 -11.25 -2.55
C MET A 149 2.45 -11.03 -3.50
N LEU A 150 3.65 -11.04 -2.94
CA LEU A 150 4.89 -10.89 -3.72
C LEU A 150 5.42 -12.25 -4.16
N ILE A 151 5.93 -12.29 -5.38
CA ILE A 151 6.68 -13.42 -5.93
C ILE A 151 8.05 -12.97 -6.40
N THR A 152 9.00 -13.89 -6.43
CA THR A 152 10.35 -13.68 -6.94
C THR A 152 10.63 -14.67 -8.07
N PRO A 153 11.73 -14.50 -8.84
CA PRO A 153 12.11 -15.48 -9.85
C PRO A 153 12.34 -16.90 -9.29
N GLU A 154 12.66 -17.02 -8.00
CA GLU A 154 12.86 -18.29 -7.29
C GLU A 154 11.55 -18.88 -6.75
N THR A 155 10.42 -18.16 -6.84
CA THR A 155 9.14 -18.66 -6.35
C THR A 155 8.69 -19.84 -7.21
N SER A 156 8.43 -21.00 -6.58
CA SER A 156 8.03 -22.21 -7.29
C SER A 156 6.65 -22.03 -7.95
N GLU A 157 6.41 -22.76 -9.06
CA GLU A 157 5.11 -22.77 -9.72
C GLU A 157 3.97 -23.22 -8.78
N GLU A 158 4.26 -24.20 -7.91
CA GLU A 158 3.31 -24.66 -6.91
C GLU A 158 2.89 -23.50 -5.98
N ARG A 159 3.87 -22.72 -5.52
CA ARG A 159 3.62 -21.55 -4.67
C ARG A 159 2.84 -20.47 -5.41
N ILE A 160 3.15 -20.21 -6.69
CA ILE A 160 2.44 -19.22 -7.53
C ILE A 160 0.98 -19.61 -7.71
N ARG A 161 0.70 -20.92 -7.86
CA ARG A 161 -0.68 -21.41 -8.00
C ARG A 161 -1.47 -21.38 -6.68
N LEU A 162 -0.77 -21.39 -5.57
CA LEU A 162 -1.38 -21.38 -4.23
C LEU A 162 -1.83 -19.97 -3.83
N ILE A 163 -1.06 -18.96 -4.20
CA ILE A 163 -1.32 -17.55 -3.89
C ILE A 163 -2.09 -16.85 -4.99
#